data_912fa0472baa1d98f4c98a93ebd0163e
#
_entry.id   912fa0472baa1d98f4c98a93ebd0163e
#
_cell.length_a   1.000
_cell.length_b   1.000
_cell.length_c   1.000
_cell.angle_alpha   90.00
_cell.angle_beta   90.00
_cell.angle_gamma   90.00
#
_symmetry.space_group_name_H-M   'P 1'
#
loop_
_entity.id
_entity.type
_entity.pdbx_description
1 polymer ?
#
loop_
_entity_poly.entity_id
_entity_poly.type
_entity_poly.pdbx_seq_one_letter_code
_entity_poly.pdbx_strand_id
1 'polypeptide(L)'
;MNFIFTEEQIQFKDAIKSFLAEECAPASIRDGWQKNKSFNLERWKNLIELGVLSSNLPEEKGGLGMDQVTLALMVEEMGYAGLPEPVAEQTFLVNDVIPFLPKNITEAVESNYNDGTQYIALAHPLAPNPLFLNDAAGLILLDNSECKFIAKDDMDFEIISSNDPSRELFKLSSMNDAISTSENFDELNSAVSARGALMTAALLIGLAQKMIDLSSVYVLDRTQFGKPIGSFQAVKHMLADVAVKIEFAKPAVYRAAYSLSENNPKSALHCAHAKLMCAQAAE
;
A
#
# COMPACT_ATOMS: atom_id res chain seq x y z
N MET A 1 -7.36 -21.76 -10.11
CA MET A 1 -7.77 -20.57 -9.35
C MET A 1 -9.27 -20.41 -9.45
N ASN A 2 -9.95 -20.28 -8.33
CA ASN A 2 -11.33 -19.85 -8.28
C ASN A 2 -11.37 -18.34 -8.09
N PHE A 3 -12.08 -17.58 -8.93
CA PHE A 3 -12.22 -16.11 -8.80
C PHE A 3 -13.41 -15.70 -7.92
N ILE A 4 -14.02 -16.64 -7.21
CA ILE A 4 -15.06 -16.35 -6.22
C ILE A 4 -14.37 -16.15 -4.87
N PHE A 5 -14.54 -14.98 -4.30
CA PHE A 5 -14.04 -14.65 -2.95
C PHE A 5 -14.89 -15.37 -1.90
N THR A 6 -14.28 -15.71 -0.78
CA THR A 6 -14.99 -16.27 0.37
C THR A 6 -15.83 -15.20 1.07
N GLU A 7 -16.83 -15.63 1.84
CA GLU A 7 -17.63 -14.69 2.65
C GLU A 7 -16.75 -13.91 3.63
N GLU A 8 -15.74 -14.56 4.21
CA GLU A 8 -14.78 -13.94 5.12
C GLU A 8 -13.97 -12.84 4.44
N GLN A 9 -13.42 -13.11 3.24
CA GLN A 9 -12.68 -12.12 2.45
C GLN A 9 -13.54 -10.89 2.14
N ILE A 10 -14.82 -11.11 1.81
CA ILE A 10 -15.76 -10.02 1.54
C ILE A 10 -16.06 -9.23 2.81
N GLN A 11 -16.25 -9.89 3.95
CA GLN A 11 -16.51 -9.24 5.25
C GLN A 11 -15.35 -8.34 5.66
N PHE A 12 -14.09 -8.77 5.52
CA PHE A 12 -12.94 -7.93 5.81
C PHE A 12 -12.84 -6.73 4.87
N LYS A 13 -13.04 -6.95 3.58
CA LYS A 13 -13.10 -5.87 2.60
C LYS A 13 -14.16 -4.82 2.99
N ASP A 14 -15.39 -5.26 3.30
CA ASP A 14 -16.51 -4.37 3.61
C ASP A 14 -16.31 -3.64 4.96
N ALA A 15 -15.68 -4.28 5.94
CA ALA A 15 -15.32 -3.64 7.21
C ALA A 15 -14.32 -2.49 6.99
N ILE A 16 -13.24 -2.75 6.25
CA ILE A 16 -12.26 -1.70 5.90
C ILE A 16 -12.89 -0.60 5.08
N LYS A 17 -13.69 -0.93 4.07
CA LYS A 17 -14.41 0.05 3.25
C LYS A 17 -15.26 0.98 4.10
N SER A 18 -16.04 0.44 5.04
CA SER A 18 -16.92 1.22 5.91
C SER A 18 -16.12 2.14 6.81
N PHE A 19 -15.05 1.64 7.43
CA PHE A 19 -14.15 2.43 8.25
C PHE A 19 -13.51 3.59 7.47
N LEU A 20 -12.94 3.29 6.30
CA LEU A 20 -12.26 4.29 5.49
C LEU A 20 -13.20 5.34 4.89
N ALA A 21 -14.47 5.00 4.67
CA ALA A 21 -15.46 5.97 4.19
C ALA A 21 -15.73 7.08 5.22
N GLU A 22 -15.61 6.77 6.51
CA GLU A 22 -15.77 7.74 7.60
C GLU A 22 -14.46 8.50 7.86
N GLU A 23 -13.34 7.78 7.99
CA GLU A 23 -12.05 8.33 8.42
C GLU A 23 -11.29 9.09 7.32
N CYS A 24 -11.45 8.68 6.06
CA CYS A 24 -10.79 9.28 4.91
C CYS A 24 -11.69 10.23 4.12
N ALA A 25 -12.61 10.91 4.81
CA ALA A 25 -13.40 11.97 4.16
C ALA A 25 -12.45 13.03 3.55
N PRO A 26 -12.77 13.58 2.34
CA PRO A 26 -11.90 14.55 1.66
C PRO A 26 -11.51 15.77 2.51
N ALA A 27 -12.38 16.17 3.44
CA ALA A 27 -12.09 17.26 4.38
C ALA A 27 -10.99 16.88 5.38
N SER A 28 -11.00 15.65 5.90
CA SER A 28 -9.99 15.13 6.83
C SER A 28 -8.59 15.08 6.19
N ILE A 29 -8.51 14.59 4.95
CA ILE A 29 -7.24 14.53 4.22
C ILE A 29 -6.69 15.94 3.93
N ARG A 30 -7.54 16.87 3.46
CA ARG A 30 -7.15 18.25 3.19
C ARG A 30 -6.72 19.01 4.46
N ASP A 31 -7.31 18.73 5.60
CA ASP A 31 -6.89 19.30 6.90
C ASP A 31 -5.44 18.89 7.23
N GLY A 32 -5.08 17.63 6.96
CA GLY A 32 -3.70 17.15 7.07
C GLY A 32 -2.72 17.94 6.18
N TRP A 33 -3.09 18.21 4.92
CA TRP A 33 -2.28 19.02 4.02
C TRP A 33 -2.04 20.45 4.54
N GLN A 34 -3.11 21.08 5.04
CA GLN A 34 -3.02 22.47 5.56
C GLN A 34 -2.18 22.57 6.82
N LYS A 35 -2.16 21.52 7.64
CA LYS A 35 -1.40 21.47 8.89
C LYS A 35 0.03 20.97 8.71
N ASN A 36 0.44 20.59 7.50
CA ASN A 36 1.70 19.88 7.22
C ASN A 36 1.90 18.68 8.14
N LYS A 37 0.81 17.97 8.44
CA LYS A 37 0.78 16.78 9.29
C LYS A 37 -0.16 15.77 8.65
N SER A 38 0.37 15.02 7.69
CA SER A 38 -0.41 14.06 6.92
C SER A 38 -0.59 12.73 7.62
N PHE A 39 0.34 12.32 8.49
CA PHE A 39 0.18 11.14 9.34
C PHE A 39 -0.81 11.42 10.49
N ASN A 40 -1.93 10.74 10.50
CA ASN A 40 -2.94 10.84 11.55
C ASN A 40 -2.79 9.68 12.54
N LEU A 41 -2.19 9.97 13.69
CA LEU A 41 -1.94 8.98 14.74
C LEU A 41 -3.23 8.36 15.31
N GLU A 42 -4.34 9.11 15.35
CA GLU A 42 -5.63 8.59 15.82
C GLU A 42 -6.17 7.54 14.83
N ARG A 43 -6.19 7.86 13.53
CA ARG A 43 -6.59 6.91 12.49
C ARG A 43 -5.68 5.67 12.48
N TRP A 44 -4.37 5.85 12.66
CA TRP A 44 -3.41 4.75 12.78
C TRP A 44 -3.75 3.84 13.96
N LYS A 45 -4.05 4.39 15.15
CA LYS A 45 -4.46 3.62 16.32
C LYS A 45 -5.77 2.87 16.10
N ASN A 46 -6.75 3.50 15.49
CA ASN A 46 -8.01 2.85 15.15
C ASN A 46 -7.81 1.67 14.20
N LEU A 47 -6.89 1.77 13.23
CA LEU A 47 -6.52 0.66 12.34
C LEU A 47 -5.79 -0.47 13.09
N ILE A 48 -4.99 -0.15 14.11
CA ILE A 48 -4.39 -1.17 15.00
C ILE A 48 -5.50 -1.90 15.77
N GLU A 49 -6.42 -1.16 16.40
CA GLU A 49 -7.53 -1.74 17.17
C GLU A 49 -8.45 -2.63 16.33
N LEU A 50 -8.61 -2.31 15.05
CA LEU A 50 -9.31 -3.14 14.07
C LEU A 50 -8.51 -4.38 13.60
N GLY A 51 -7.25 -4.53 14.05
CA GLY A 51 -6.39 -5.64 13.66
C GLY A 51 -5.86 -5.56 12.22
N VAL A 52 -6.00 -4.40 11.55
CA VAL A 52 -5.59 -4.24 10.14
C VAL A 52 -4.10 -4.38 9.97
N LEU A 53 -3.31 -3.77 10.87
CA LEU A 53 -1.85 -3.78 10.78
C LEU A 53 -1.22 -5.15 11.09
N SER A 54 -1.92 -6.01 11.81
CA SER A 54 -1.49 -7.38 12.12
C SER A 54 -2.23 -8.44 11.30
N SER A 55 -3.03 -8.02 10.32
CA SER A 55 -3.95 -8.91 9.58
C SER A 55 -3.27 -10.12 8.94
N ASN A 56 -2.06 -9.97 8.43
CA ASN A 56 -1.29 -11.03 7.78
C ASN A 56 -0.25 -11.71 8.69
N LEU A 57 -0.06 -11.23 9.92
CA LEU A 57 0.80 -11.92 10.87
C LEU A 57 0.16 -13.26 11.29
N PRO A 58 0.97 -14.29 11.60
CA PRO A 58 0.48 -15.55 12.14
C PRO A 58 -0.28 -15.36 13.46
N GLU A 59 -1.24 -16.24 13.73
CA GLU A 59 -2.05 -16.19 14.96
C GLU A 59 -1.17 -16.27 16.22
N GLU A 60 -0.07 -17.04 16.19
CA GLU A 60 0.88 -17.15 17.31
C GLU A 60 1.59 -15.81 17.62
N LYS A 61 1.59 -14.88 16.66
CA LYS A 61 2.11 -13.51 16.81
C LYS A 61 1.01 -12.47 17.02
N GLY A 62 -0.22 -12.91 17.32
CA GLY A 62 -1.37 -12.02 17.55
C GLY A 62 -1.99 -11.46 16.26
N GLY A 63 -1.71 -12.05 15.11
CA GLY A 63 -2.30 -11.69 13.84
C GLY A 63 -3.54 -12.51 13.49
N LEU A 64 -4.07 -12.29 12.30
CA LEU A 64 -5.25 -12.98 11.75
C LEU A 64 -4.90 -14.00 10.66
N GLY A 65 -3.63 -14.13 10.29
CA GLY A 65 -3.16 -15.09 9.28
C GLY A 65 -3.78 -14.92 7.89
N MET A 66 -4.21 -13.69 7.55
CA MET A 66 -4.88 -13.43 6.28
C MET A 66 -3.99 -13.69 5.08
N ASP A 67 -4.57 -14.26 4.02
CA ASP A 67 -3.89 -14.52 2.78
C ASP A 67 -3.69 -13.25 1.92
N GLN A 68 -2.85 -13.36 0.88
CA GLN A 68 -2.54 -12.23 0.00
C GLN A 68 -3.76 -11.75 -0.82
N VAL A 69 -4.77 -12.59 -1.02
CA VAL A 69 -6.01 -12.19 -1.72
C VAL A 69 -6.81 -11.26 -0.83
N THR A 70 -6.98 -11.61 0.45
CA THR A 70 -7.65 -10.77 1.44
C THR A 70 -6.95 -9.42 1.59
N LEU A 71 -5.62 -9.44 1.72
CA LEU A 71 -4.83 -8.21 1.80
C LEU A 71 -5.00 -7.33 0.55
N ALA A 72 -4.96 -7.92 -0.65
CA ALA A 72 -5.13 -7.17 -1.89
C ALA A 72 -6.51 -6.49 -1.97
N LEU A 73 -7.57 -7.18 -1.52
CA LEU A 73 -8.92 -6.60 -1.44
C LEU A 73 -8.99 -5.41 -0.45
N MET A 74 -8.34 -5.54 0.71
CA MET A 74 -8.26 -4.46 1.70
C MET A 74 -7.49 -3.25 1.16
N VAL A 75 -6.35 -3.48 0.50
CA VAL A 75 -5.51 -2.41 -0.07
C VAL A 75 -6.20 -1.74 -1.27
N GLU A 76 -7.02 -2.44 -2.04
CA GLU A 76 -7.88 -1.84 -3.06
C GLU A 76 -8.80 -0.78 -2.44
N GLU A 77 -9.44 -1.07 -1.30
CA GLU A 77 -10.28 -0.11 -0.59
C GLU A 77 -9.45 1.05 0.03
N MET A 78 -8.22 0.80 0.50
CA MET A 78 -7.30 1.86 0.94
C MET A 78 -6.95 2.81 -0.21
N GLY A 79 -6.69 2.27 -1.40
CA GLY A 79 -6.48 3.05 -2.62
C GLY A 79 -7.73 3.85 -3.00
N TYR A 80 -8.91 3.24 -2.98
CA TYR A 80 -10.19 3.90 -3.26
C TYR A 80 -10.47 5.07 -2.32
N ALA A 81 -10.15 4.93 -1.03
CA ALA A 81 -10.32 5.96 -0.03
C ALA A 81 -9.23 7.05 -0.07
N GLY A 82 -8.08 6.76 -0.69
CA GLY A 82 -6.90 7.63 -0.67
C GLY A 82 -6.26 7.71 0.72
N LEU A 83 -6.18 6.58 1.43
CA LEU A 83 -5.59 6.50 2.77
C LEU A 83 -4.13 6.98 2.75
N PRO A 84 -3.76 8.02 3.53
CA PRO A 84 -2.40 8.54 3.55
C PRO A 84 -1.40 7.63 4.26
N GLU A 85 -1.79 7.06 5.40
CA GLU A 85 -0.91 6.29 6.28
C GLU A 85 -0.34 5.05 5.58
N PRO A 86 0.90 4.63 5.92
CA PRO A 86 1.61 3.55 5.23
C PRO A 86 1.16 2.15 5.67
N VAL A 87 -0.15 1.91 5.72
CA VAL A 87 -0.75 0.64 6.16
C VAL A 87 -0.44 -0.48 5.18
N ALA A 88 -0.56 -0.20 3.88
CA ALA A 88 -0.25 -1.17 2.85
C ALA A 88 1.25 -1.55 2.87
N GLU A 89 2.12 -0.56 3.09
CA GLU A 89 3.56 -0.78 3.23
C GLU A 89 3.88 -1.65 4.45
N GLN A 90 3.23 -1.38 5.58
CA GLN A 90 3.42 -2.18 6.79
C GLN A 90 2.97 -3.63 6.57
N THR A 91 1.80 -3.85 6.01
CA THR A 91 1.25 -5.20 5.82
C THR A 91 1.96 -5.97 4.71
N PHE A 92 2.11 -5.41 3.50
CA PHE A 92 2.71 -6.12 2.37
C PHE A 92 4.22 -6.16 2.37
N LEU A 93 4.89 -5.08 2.82
CA LEU A 93 6.35 -5.02 2.73
C LEU A 93 7.01 -5.39 4.03
N VAL A 94 6.58 -4.85 5.16
CA VAL A 94 7.26 -5.11 6.42
C VAL A 94 6.84 -6.47 7.00
N ASN A 95 5.57 -6.64 7.34
CA ASN A 95 5.11 -7.87 7.99
C ASN A 95 5.36 -9.13 7.13
N ASP A 96 5.16 -9.00 5.84
CA ASP A 96 5.21 -10.13 4.91
C ASP A 96 6.64 -10.49 4.48
N VAL A 97 7.61 -9.59 4.70
CA VAL A 97 9.04 -9.88 4.46
C VAL A 97 9.82 -10.23 5.73
N ILE A 98 9.26 -10.03 6.92
CA ILE A 98 9.90 -10.44 8.18
C ILE A 98 10.44 -11.89 8.15
N PRO A 99 9.72 -12.89 7.59
CA PRO A 99 10.23 -14.26 7.52
C PRO A 99 11.49 -14.44 6.66
N PHE A 100 11.78 -13.50 5.77
CA PHE A 100 12.95 -13.50 4.91
C PHE A 100 14.11 -12.69 5.50
N LEU A 101 13.86 -11.91 6.56
CA LEU A 101 14.89 -11.12 7.22
C LEU A 101 15.84 -12.04 8.02
N PRO A 102 17.13 -11.77 7.99
CA PRO A 102 18.08 -12.42 8.90
C PRO A 102 17.73 -12.17 10.36
N LYS A 103 18.03 -13.16 11.20
CA LYS A 103 17.60 -13.19 12.61
C LYS A 103 17.98 -11.92 13.40
N ASN A 104 19.20 -11.42 13.21
CA ASN A 104 19.68 -10.21 13.88
C ASN A 104 18.88 -8.96 13.51
N ILE A 105 18.41 -8.87 12.25
CA ILE A 105 17.55 -7.77 11.80
C ILE A 105 16.12 -7.98 12.30
N THR A 106 15.58 -9.20 12.25
CA THR A 106 14.26 -9.52 12.80
C THR A 106 14.16 -9.13 14.27
N GLU A 107 15.15 -9.53 15.10
CA GLU A 107 15.19 -9.18 16.51
C GLU A 107 15.26 -7.66 16.73
N ALA A 108 16.01 -6.94 15.91
CA ALA A 108 16.07 -5.48 15.99
C ALA A 108 14.74 -4.81 15.57
N VAL A 109 14.10 -5.28 14.51
CA VAL A 109 12.77 -4.81 14.08
C VAL A 109 11.75 -5.06 15.20
N GLU A 110 11.67 -6.29 15.73
CA GLU A 110 10.73 -6.65 16.79
C GLU A 110 10.97 -5.85 18.08
N SER A 111 12.23 -5.57 18.45
CA SER A 111 12.55 -4.77 19.63
C SER A 111 12.16 -3.30 19.52
N ASN A 112 12.14 -2.74 18.30
CA ASN A 112 11.76 -1.35 18.06
C ASN A 112 10.26 -1.17 17.77
N TYR A 113 9.53 -2.26 17.49
CA TYR A 113 8.10 -2.26 17.16
C TYR A 113 7.21 -2.66 18.35
N ASN A 114 7.55 -2.18 19.56
CA ASN A 114 7.03 -2.78 20.81
C ASN A 114 5.56 -2.47 21.15
N ASP A 115 4.97 -1.38 20.65
CA ASP A 115 3.61 -0.97 21.04
C ASP A 115 2.64 -0.77 19.87
N GLY A 116 3.10 -1.04 18.65
CA GLY A 116 2.29 -0.88 17.43
C GLY A 116 1.91 0.57 17.10
N THR A 117 2.32 1.56 17.91
CA THR A 117 2.01 2.97 17.66
C THR A 117 2.83 3.57 16.54
N GLN A 118 3.98 2.97 16.25
CA GLN A 118 4.87 3.34 15.17
C GLN A 118 4.93 2.22 14.13
N TYR A 119 5.37 2.52 12.93
CA TYR A 119 5.60 1.52 11.89
C TYR A 119 7.10 1.42 11.57
N ILE A 120 7.46 0.43 10.78
CA ILE A 120 8.80 0.28 10.23
C ILE A 120 8.77 0.72 8.78
N ALA A 121 9.57 1.73 8.44
CA ALA A 121 9.70 2.16 7.05
C ALA A 121 10.54 1.16 6.25
N LEU A 122 10.32 1.12 4.93
CA LEU A 122 11.12 0.30 4.03
C LEU A 122 11.55 1.14 2.82
N ALA A 123 12.84 1.08 2.48
CA ALA A 123 13.40 1.64 1.27
C ALA A 123 14.03 0.54 0.41
N HIS A 124 13.84 0.64 -0.90
CA HIS A 124 14.29 -0.32 -1.89
C HIS A 124 14.80 0.42 -3.13
N PRO A 125 15.74 -0.10 -3.94
CA PRO A 125 16.22 0.60 -5.14
C PRO A 125 15.13 1.06 -6.12
N LEU A 126 13.99 0.34 -6.18
CA LEU A 126 12.82 0.76 -6.98
C LEU A 126 11.93 1.81 -6.29
N ALA A 127 12.08 2.01 -4.98
CA ALA A 127 11.38 3.00 -4.16
C ALA A 127 12.34 3.53 -3.07
N PRO A 128 13.33 4.36 -3.47
CA PRO A 128 14.43 4.72 -2.57
C PRO A 128 14.06 5.73 -1.50
N ASN A 129 12.90 6.36 -1.62
CA ASN A 129 12.43 7.39 -0.72
C ASN A 129 11.36 6.83 0.21
N PRO A 130 11.69 6.46 1.45
CA PRO A 130 10.73 5.93 2.39
C PRO A 130 9.69 6.98 2.79
N LEU A 131 8.52 6.50 3.21
CA LEU A 131 7.41 7.34 3.67
C LEU A 131 7.52 7.59 5.18
N PHE A 132 7.07 8.76 5.64
CA PHE A 132 6.81 9.10 7.04
C PHE A 132 7.91 8.73 8.04
N LEU A 133 9.19 8.97 7.72
CA LEU A 133 10.29 8.63 8.65
C LEU A 133 10.19 9.36 10.00
N ASN A 134 9.50 10.50 10.06
CA ASN A 134 9.25 11.19 11.32
C ASN A 134 8.44 10.35 12.32
N ASP A 135 7.59 9.47 11.83
CA ASP A 135 6.65 8.67 12.60
C ASP A 135 7.06 7.18 12.66
N ALA A 136 8.14 6.80 11.97
CA ALA A 136 8.67 5.43 11.96
C ALA A 136 9.53 5.13 13.20
N ALA A 137 9.55 3.89 13.65
CA ALA A 137 10.48 3.39 14.68
C ALA A 137 11.86 3.09 14.11
N GLY A 138 11.95 2.81 12.82
CA GLY A 138 13.20 2.53 12.11
C GLY A 138 12.97 2.31 10.63
N LEU A 139 14.05 2.04 9.92
CA LEU A 139 14.09 1.85 8.48
C LEU A 139 14.74 0.51 8.12
N ILE A 140 14.06 -0.32 7.34
CA ILE A 140 14.66 -1.41 6.59
C ILE A 140 15.11 -0.85 5.25
N LEU A 141 16.41 -0.89 4.98
CA LEU A 141 17.01 -0.42 3.74
C LEU A 141 17.63 -1.59 2.97
N LEU A 142 17.14 -1.81 1.74
CA LEU A 142 17.78 -2.72 0.79
C LEU A 142 18.63 -1.89 -0.16
N ASP A 143 19.95 -2.06 -0.09
CA ASP A 143 20.92 -1.31 -0.90
C ASP A 143 22.18 -2.13 -1.18
N ASN A 144 22.71 -2.05 -2.39
CA ASN A 144 24.02 -2.61 -2.79
C ASN A 144 24.27 -4.07 -2.34
N SER A 145 23.29 -4.94 -2.46
CA SER A 145 23.35 -6.35 -2.04
C SER A 145 23.40 -6.56 -0.51
N GLU A 146 23.00 -5.57 0.26
CA GLU A 146 22.85 -5.64 1.70
C GLU A 146 21.44 -5.25 2.13
N CYS A 147 20.95 -5.91 3.19
CA CYS A 147 19.80 -5.48 3.96
C CYS A 147 20.30 -4.85 5.25
N LYS A 148 19.79 -3.66 5.55
CA LYS A 148 20.15 -2.90 6.76
C LYS A 148 18.91 -2.59 7.57
N PHE A 149 19.01 -2.66 8.88
CA PHE A 149 18.06 -2.04 9.79
C PHE A 149 18.74 -0.87 10.49
N ILE A 150 18.09 0.27 10.51
CA ILE A 150 18.58 1.50 11.11
C ILE A 150 17.47 1.99 12.06
N ALA A 151 17.79 2.10 13.35
CA ALA A 151 16.87 2.69 14.31
C ALA A 151 16.68 4.18 14.03
N LYS A 152 15.55 4.74 14.42
CA LYS A 152 15.25 6.15 14.12
C LYS A 152 16.33 7.12 14.57
N ASP A 153 16.86 6.90 15.77
CA ASP A 153 17.86 7.80 16.38
C ASP A 153 19.26 7.68 15.75
N ASP A 154 19.46 6.67 14.88
CA ASP A 154 20.72 6.41 14.19
C ASP A 154 20.76 6.89 12.75
N MET A 155 19.76 7.68 12.32
CA MET A 155 19.69 8.22 10.96
C MET A 155 19.33 9.69 10.93
N ASP A 156 19.95 10.39 9.98
CA ASP A 156 19.52 11.74 9.57
C ASP A 156 18.81 11.66 8.23
N PHE A 157 17.73 12.40 8.10
CA PHE A 157 16.94 12.42 6.88
C PHE A 157 16.36 13.81 6.63
N GLU A 158 16.01 14.07 5.38
CA GLU A 158 15.36 15.30 4.94
C GLU A 158 14.04 14.99 4.24
N ILE A 159 13.04 15.84 4.45
CA ILE A 159 11.79 15.76 3.71
C ILE A 159 12.02 16.24 2.28
N ILE A 160 11.47 15.51 1.31
CA ILE A 160 11.54 15.89 -0.10
C ILE A 160 10.16 16.24 -0.63
N SER A 161 10.12 17.13 -1.62
CA SER A 161 8.86 17.55 -2.25
C SER A 161 8.18 16.36 -2.94
N SER A 162 6.90 16.16 -2.63
CA SER A 162 6.02 15.20 -3.29
C SER A 162 4.89 15.92 -4.01
N ASN A 163 4.39 15.32 -5.10
CA ASN A 163 3.17 15.79 -5.76
C ASN A 163 1.91 15.49 -4.93
N ASP A 164 2.00 14.53 -4.02
CA ASP A 164 0.94 14.20 -3.07
C ASP A 164 1.32 14.71 -1.67
N PRO A 165 0.71 15.82 -1.20
CA PRO A 165 0.99 16.36 0.12
C PRO A 165 0.53 15.46 1.27
N SER A 166 -0.32 14.46 1.00
CA SER A 166 -0.79 13.51 2.01
C SER A 166 0.21 12.39 2.30
N ARG A 167 1.25 12.22 1.47
CA ARG A 167 2.26 11.18 1.63
C ARG A 167 3.67 11.80 1.67
N GLU A 168 4.15 12.02 2.87
CA GLU A 168 5.48 12.60 3.10
C GLU A 168 6.57 11.63 2.66
N LEU A 169 7.42 12.09 1.75
CA LEU A 169 8.59 11.36 1.26
C LEU A 169 9.86 11.89 1.92
N PHE A 170 10.77 11.00 2.21
CA PHE A 170 12.04 11.32 2.85
C PHE A 170 13.22 10.79 2.05
N LYS A 171 14.35 11.46 2.21
CA LYS A 171 15.65 11.03 1.71
C LYS A 171 16.59 10.86 2.89
N LEU A 172 17.18 9.68 3.00
CA LEU A 172 18.24 9.41 3.98
C LEU A 172 19.47 10.26 3.64
N SER A 173 19.96 11.02 4.62
CA SER A 173 21.13 11.87 4.48
C SER A 173 22.38 11.26 5.07
N SER A 174 22.24 10.63 6.25
CA SER A 174 23.30 9.86 6.90
C SER A 174 22.74 8.75 7.76
N MET A 175 23.57 7.78 8.11
CA MET A 175 23.28 6.73 9.08
C MET A 175 24.54 6.47 9.90
N ASN A 176 24.38 6.25 11.21
CA ASN A 176 25.48 5.97 12.13
C ASN A 176 25.58 4.45 12.39
N ASP A 177 24.77 3.94 13.30
CA ASP A 177 24.78 2.52 13.64
C ASP A 177 23.69 1.78 12.85
N ALA A 178 24.10 0.86 11.97
CA ALA A 178 23.19 0.02 11.20
C ALA A 178 23.54 -1.46 11.41
N ILE A 179 22.51 -2.28 11.65
CA ILE A 179 22.66 -3.72 11.61
C ILE A 179 22.56 -4.14 10.16
N SER A 180 23.62 -4.66 9.56
CA SER A 180 23.64 -5.03 8.14
C SER A 180 23.96 -6.49 7.92
N THR A 181 23.49 -7.01 6.78
CA THR A 181 23.77 -8.37 6.32
C THR A 181 23.54 -8.49 4.81
N SER A 182 24.32 -9.37 4.18
CA SER A 182 24.10 -9.81 2.81
C SER A 182 23.49 -11.22 2.72
N GLU A 183 23.22 -11.84 3.87
CA GLU A 183 22.61 -13.16 3.92
C GLU A 183 21.22 -13.15 3.31
N ASN A 184 20.93 -14.12 2.41
CA ASN A 184 19.64 -14.26 1.72
C ASN A 184 19.15 -13.01 0.98
N PHE A 185 20.04 -12.07 0.62
CA PHE A 185 19.67 -10.80 0.01
C PHE A 185 18.85 -10.96 -1.28
N ASP A 186 19.22 -11.86 -2.16
CA ASP A 186 18.53 -12.05 -3.45
C ASP A 186 17.08 -12.54 -3.25
N GLU A 187 16.86 -13.44 -2.28
CA GLU A 187 15.53 -13.93 -1.92
C GLU A 187 14.69 -12.81 -1.33
N LEU A 188 15.23 -12.07 -0.36
CA LEU A 188 14.57 -10.92 0.26
C LEU A 188 14.25 -9.84 -0.77
N ASN A 189 15.20 -9.47 -1.61
CA ASN A 189 15.02 -8.47 -2.67
C ASN A 189 13.93 -8.86 -3.67
N SER A 190 13.90 -10.15 -4.04
CA SER A 190 12.84 -10.70 -4.91
C SER A 190 11.46 -10.65 -4.22
N ALA A 191 11.42 -11.00 -2.92
CA ALA A 191 10.20 -10.97 -2.12
C ALA A 191 9.64 -9.55 -1.98
N VAL A 192 10.47 -8.57 -1.63
CA VAL A 192 10.09 -7.15 -1.51
C VAL A 192 9.61 -6.61 -2.86
N SER A 193 10.33 -6.91 -3.95
CA SER A 193 9.96 -6.45 -5.31
C SER A 193 8.59 -6.98 -5.73
N ALA A 194 8.33 -8.27 -5.53
CA ALA A 194 7.06 -8.88 -5.92
C ALA A 194 5.88 -8.33 -5.08
N ARG A 195 6.06 -8.23 -3.77
CA ARG A 195 5.03 -7.72 -2.85
C ARG A 195 4.77 -6.24 -3.06
N GLY A 196 5.81 -5.45 -3.24
CA GLY A 196 5.68 -4.02 -3.56
C GLY A 196 4.95 -3.78 -4.88
N ALA A 197 5.18 -4.62 -5.88
CA ALA A 197 4.44 -4.56 -7.15
C ALA A 197 2.96 -4.90 -6.97
N LEU A 198 2.62 -5.95 -6.18
CA LEU A 198 1.23 -6.30 -5.88
C LEU A 198 0.53 -5.21 -5.07
N MET A 199 1.15 -4.72 -4.00
CA MET A 199 0.64 -3.63 -3.18
C MET A 199 0.33 -2.39 -4.04
N THR A 200 1.29 -1.99 -4.86
CA THR A 200 1.10 -0.83 -5.75
C THR A 200 -0.03 -1.06 -6.74
N ALA A 201 -0.15 -2.28 -7.29
CA ALA A 201 -1.24 -2.63 -8.21
C ALA A 201 -2.62 -2.53 -7.53
N ALA A 202 -2.76 -3.04 -6.31
CA ALA A 202 -3.99 -2.97 -5.53
C ALA A 202 -4.36 -1.51 -5.16
N LEU A 203 -3.38 -0.69 -4.75
CA LEU A 203 -3.61 0.74 -4.51
C LEU A 203 -4.06 1.46 -5.78
N LEU A 204 -3.38 1.25 -6.91
CA LEU A 204 -3.68 1.91 -8.17
C LEU A 204 -5.07 1.57 -8.69
N ILE A 205 -5.50 0.30 -8.57
CA ILE A 205 -6.84 -0.09 -9.07
C ILE A 205 -7.95 0.53 -8.22
N GLY A 206 -7.75 0.65 -6.89
CA GLY A 206 -8.66 1.37 -6.01
C GLY A 206 -8.75 2.86 -6.35
N LEU A 207 -7.60 3.51 -6.54
CA LEU A 207 -7.51 4.91 -6.98
C LEU A 207 -8.21 5.14 -8.33
N ALA A 208 -7.95 4.28 -9.32
CA ALA A 208 -8.57 4.36 -10.64
C ALA A 208 -10.11 4.23 -10.55
N GLN A 209 -10.60 3.30 -9.73
CA GLN A 209 -12.04 3.15 -9.48
C GLN A 209 -12.63 4.42 -8.85
N LYS A 210 -11.94 5.02 -7.87
CA LYS A 210 -12.41 6.28 -7.26
C LYS A 210 -12.47 7.42 -8.26
N MET A 211 -11.44 7.54 -9.11
CA MET A 211 -11.39 8.60 -10.12
C MET A 211 -12.53 8.48 -11.14
N ILE A 212 -12.84 7.28 -11.63
CA ILE A 212 -13.94 7.09 -12.57
C ILE A 212 -15.30 7.33 -11.92
N ASP A 213 -15.49 6.91 -10.64
CA ASP A 213 -16.74 7.13 -9.93
C ASP A 213 -17.01 8.64 -9.73
N LEU A 214 -15.99 9.39 -9.28
CA LEU A 214 -16.08 10.85 -9.16
C LEU A 214 -16.35 11.53 -10.50
N SER A 215 -15.66 11.09 -11.56
CA SER A 215 -15.85 11.62 -12.92
C SER A 215 -17.26 11.35 -13.43
N SER A 216 -17.79 10.15 -13.17
CA SER A 216 -19.14 9.74 -13.58
C SER A 216 -20.22 10.60 -12.92
N VAL A 217 -20.07 10.89 -11.62
CA VAL A 217 -20.97 11.82 -10.93
C VAL A 217 -20.86 13.23 -11.50
N TYR A 218 -19.64 13.73 -11.69
CA TYR A 218 -19.41 15.08 -12.20
C TYR A 218 -20.01 15.32 -13.58
N VAL A 219 -19.86 14.37 -14.51
CA VAL A 219 -20.37 14.54 -15.88
C VAL A 219 -21.90 14.49 -15.98
N LEU A 220 -22.57 13.90 -14.98
CA LEU A 220 -24.02 13.91 -14.87
C LEU A 220 -24.55 15.24 -14.31
N ASP A 221 -23.80 15.88 -13.42
CA ASP A 221 -24.18 17.14 -12.78
C ASP A 221 -23.80 18.37 -13.65
N ARG A 222 -22.60 18.37 -14.24
CA ARG A 222 -22.08 19.49 -15.03
C ARG A 222 -22.84 19.67 -16.32
N THR A 223 -23.50 20.84 -16.50
CA THR A 223 -24.27 21.20 -17.71
C THR A 223 -23.48 22.14 -18.59
N GLN A 224 -23.43 21.85 -19.89
CA GLN A 224 -22.92 22.72 -20.97
C GLN A 224 -23.76 22.50 -22.22
N PHE A 225 -23.93 23.56 -23.05
CA PHE A 225 -24.75 23.52 -24.24
C PHE A 225 -26.18 23.03 -23.98
N GLY A 226 -26.77 23.41 -22.85
CA GLY A 226 -28.13 23.10 -22.45
C GLY A 226 -28.40 21.67 -21.97
N LYS A 227 -27.36 20.85 -21.73
CA LYS A 227 -27.51 19.46 -21.23
C LYS A 227 -26.30 19.00 -20.45
N PRO A 228 -26.43 17.93 -19.60
CA PRO A 228 -25.31 17.34 -18.91
C PRO A 228 -24.19 16.90 -19.87
N ILE A 229 -22.91 17.16 -19.51
CA ILE A 229 -21.78 16.83 -20.39
C ILE A 229 -21.63 15.32 -20.62
N GLY A 230 -22.09 14.49 -19.69
CA GLY A 230 -22.16 13.03 -19.82
C GLY A 230 -23.14 12.57 -20.93
N SER A 231 -23.98 13.46 -21.51
CA SER A 231 -24.81 13.13 -22.66
C SER A 231 -24.04 13.09 -23.97
N PHE A 232 -22.84 13.69 -24.03
CA PHE A 232 -22.02 13.74 -25.24
C PHE A 232 -21.27 12.40 -25.45
N GLN A 233 -21.32 11.88 -26.69
CA GLN A 233 -20.72 10.58 -27.02
C GLN A 233 -19.22 10.52 -26.71
N ALA A 234 -18.46 11.59 -27.03
CA ALA A 234 -17.03 11.63 -26.74
C ALA A 234 -16.72 11.40 -25.25
N VAL A 235 -17.48 12.05 -24.34
CA VAL A 235 -17.32 11.87 -22.89
C VAL A 235 -17.68 10.46 -22.46
N LYS A 236 -18.79 9.91 -22.99
CA LYS A 236 -19.18 8.51 -22.69
C LYS A 236 -18.11 7.50 -23.11
N HIS A 237 -17.53 7.67 -24.30
CA HIS A 237 -16.51 6.75 -24.80
C HIS A 237 -15.25 6.84 -23.95
N MET A 238 -14.80 8.03 -23.55
CA MET A 238 -13.64 8.18 -22.65
C MET A 238 -13.85 7.45 -21.32
N LEU A 239 -15.01 7.64 -20.69
CA LEU A 239 -15.32 6.95 -19.43
C LEU A 239 -15.43 5.43 -19.61
N ALA A 240 -16.03 4.99 -20.72
CA ALA A 240 -16.14 3.56 -21.02
C ALA A 240 -14.77 2.92 -21.25
N ASP A 241 -13.86 3.59 -21.96
CA ASP A 241 -12.49 3.10 -22.19
C ASP A 241 -11.71 2.95 -20.87
N VAL A 242 -11.85 3.90 -19.96
CA VAL A 242 -11.25 3.81 -18.61
C VAL A 242 -11.88 2.66 -17.82
N ALA A 243 -13.20 2.53 -17.81
CA ALA A 243 -13.90 1.45 -17.11
C ALA A 243 -13.44 0.07 -17.61
N VAL A 244 -13.28 -0.10 -18.91
CA VAL A 244 -12.79 -1.36 -19.52
C VAL A 244 -11.36 -1.66 -19.04
N LYS A 245 -10.46 -0.69 -19.02
CA LYS A 245 -9.08 -0.88 -18.52
C LYS A 245 -9.08 -1.33 -17.04
N ILE A 246 -9.90 -0.70 -16.19
CA ILE A 246 -10.04 -1.05 -14.77
C ILE A 246 -10.52 -2.50 -14.63
N GLU A 247 -11.61 -2.88 -15.32
CA GLU A 247 -12.19 -4.21 -15.24
C GLU A 247 -11.24 -5.32 -15.75
N PHE A 248 -10.39 -5.03 -16.75
CA PHE A 248 -9.37 -5.97 -17.20
C PHE A 248 -8.15 -6.04 -16.26
N ALA A 249 -7.86 -4.99 -15.51
CA ALA A 249 -6.73 -4.97 -14.58
C ALA A 249 -7.04 -5.72 -13.26
N LYS A 250 -8.26 -5.66 -12.74
CA LYS A 250 -8.67 -6.33 -11.49
C LYS A 250 -8.30 -7.81 -11.42
N PRO A 251 -8.64 -8.66 -12.41
CA PRO A 251 -8.27 -10.08 -12.38
C PRO A 251 -6.76 -10.33 -12.33
N ALA A 252 -5.95 -9.41 -12.88
CA ALA A 252 -4.50 -9.55 -12.81
C ALA A 252 -3.98 -9.35 -11.38
N VAL A 253 -4.57 -8.42 -10.60
CA VAL A 253 -4.27 -8.23 -9.17
C VAL A 253 -4.61 -9.49 -8.38
N TYR A 254 -5.83 -10.00 -8.52
CA TYR A 254 -6.27 -11.17 -7.76
C TYR A 254 -5.50 -12.44 -8.12
N ARG A 255 -5.13 -12.61 -9.40
CA ARG A 255 -4.24 -13.67 -9.83
C ARG A 255 -2.85 -13.57 -9.21
N ALA A 256 -2.29 -12.37 -9.13
CA ALA A 256 -0.98 -12.14 -8.54
C ALA A 256 -1.01 -12.44 -7.04
N ALA A 257 -2.03 -11.96 -6.32
CA ALA A 257 -2.23 -12.23 -4.91
C ALA A 257 -2.36 -13.75 -4.64
N TYR A 258 -3.21 -14.43 -5.36
CA TYR A 258 -3.36 -15.89 -5.27
C TYR A 258 -2.04 -16.62 -5.54
N SER A 259 -1.28 -16.17 -6.54
CA SER A 259 0.02 -16.78 -6.85
C SER A 259 1.05 -16.63 -5.73
N LEU A 260 1.03 -15.52 -5.00
CA LEU A 260 1.87 -15.35 -3.82
C LEU A 260 1.41 -16.26 -2.66
N SER A 261 0.12 -16.34 -2.39
CA SER A 261 -0.43 -17.23 -1.34
C SER A 261 -0.08 -18.71 -1.59
N GLU A 262 -0.07 -19.14 -2.84
CA GLU A 262 0.25 -20.52 -3.24
C GLU A 262 1.76 -20.78 -3.46
N ASN A 263 2.63 -19.81 -3.14
CA ASN A 263 4.08 -19.90 -3.41
C ASN A 263 4.40 -20.32 -4.86
N ASN A 264 3.63 -19.81 -5.82
CA ASN A 264 3.81 -20.15 -7.23
C ASN A 264 5.15 -19.60 -7.76
N PRO A 265 5.98 -20.40 -8.43
CA PRO A 265 7.28 -19.94 -8.94
C PRO A 265 7.19 -18.79 -9.96
N LYS A 266 6.00 -18.50 -10.51
CA LYS A 266 5.73 -17.36 -11.39
C LYS A 266 5.12 -16.16 -10.67
N SER A 267 5.05 -16.16 -9.34
CA SER A 267 4.40 -15.09 -8.55
C SER A 267 4.99 -13.70 -8.86
N ALA A 268 6.31 -13.58 -8.92
CA ALA A 268 6.98 -12.32 -9.26
C ALA A 268 6.56 -11.79 -10.66
N LEU A 269 6.45 -12.67 -11.65
CA LEU A 269 5.96 -12.30 -12.98
C LEU A 269 4.50 -11.84 -12.94
N HIS A 270 3.65 -12.54 -12.18
CA HIS A 270 2.24 -12.17 -12.06
C HIS A 270 2.07 -10.82 -11.33
N CYS A 271 2.88 -10.54 -10.30
CA CYS A 271 2.89 -9.25 -9.61
C CYS A 271 3.34 -8.10 -10.52
N ALA A 272 4.42 -8.29 -11.28
CA ALA A 272 4.89 -7.30 -12.25
C ALA A 272 3.84 -7.04 -13.34
N HIS A 273 3.17 -8.08 -13.85
CA HIS A 273 2.08 -7.95 -14.82
C HIS A 273 0.89 -7.17 -14.24
N ALA A 274 0.47 -7.49 -13.01
CA ALA A 274 -0.60 -6.78 -12.33
C ALA A 274 -0.27 -5.29 -12.17
N LYS A 275 0.95 -4.97 -11.72
CA LYS A 275 1.41 -3.58 -11.58
C LYS A 275 1.39 -2.82 -12.90
N LEU A 276 1.84 -3.44 -13.99
CA LEU A 276 1.80 -2.83 -15.32
C LEU A 276 0.37 -2.52 -15.77
N MET A 277 -0.54 -3.51 -15.67
CA MET A 277 -1.95 -3.34 -16.05
C MET A 277 -2.65 -2.25 -15.23
N CYS A 278 -2.42 -2.23 -13.91
CA CYS A 278 -3.03 -1.24 -13.03
C CYS A 278 -2.45 0.17 -13.25
N ALA A 279 -1.15 0.29 -13.54
CA ALA A 279 -0.55 1.58 -13.90
C ALA A 279 -1.18 2.15 -15.18
N GLN A 280 -1.37 1.31 -16.21
CA GLN A 280 -2.04 1.72 -17.46
C GLN A 280 -3.53 2.05 -17.28
N ALA A 281 -4.20 1.45 -16.29
CA ALA A 281 -5.59 1.73 -15.99
C ALA A 281 -5.77 3.02 -15.19
N ALA A 282 -4.77 3.40 -14.39
CA ALA A 282 -4.79 4.60 -13.56
C ALA A 282 -4.25 5.86 -14.28
N GLU A 283 -3.58 5.70 -15.42
CA GLU A 283 -3.08 6.78 -16.29
C GLU A 283 -4.20 7.33 -17.19
#